data_e923a1bfb5cdf0e600309838540b6902
#
_entry.id   e923a1bfb5cdf0e600309838540b6902
#
_cell.length_a   1.000
_cell.length_b   1.000
_cell.length_c   1.000
_cell.angle_alpha   90.00
_cell.angle_beta   90.00
_cell.angle_gamma   90.00
#
_symmetry.space_group_name_H-M   'P 1'
#
loop_
_entity.id
_entity.type
_entity.pdbx_description
1 polymer ?
#
loop_
_entity_poly.entity_id
_entity_poly.type
_entity_poly.pdbx_seq_one_letter_code
_entity_poly.pdbx_strand_id
1 'polypeptide(L)'
;MSSTQGALVGVGPPRFSIKRAGPPPKHRSLRGVENRWALAFVAPYAAVFVTFVVYPVAYALWLGARPSLFVELISDPLYLPTVVNTLFFVGIGVNVTMFAALLLSGFFLRPRRWIRLLLVPYLLPWAIATVQACVSFHWMLIDQRGLLDGLLSALFEIDGPLWFNHRWLAVGANIIAFIWKWMPFWTVIFIAGRMTIPRAIYDAASVDGATGVRRFVHVTFPLLANLYLICTLLTTLWALGDFTTTYLVSGGAPALSSHVLATLGFHYAFDTAKPALGVAAMMTSLPVLIPVVIVLMRRLQVREVQL
;
A
#
# COMPACT_ATOMS: atom_id res chain seq x y z
N MET A 1 75.45 -30.86 -62.38
CA MET A 1 76.17 -29.59 -62.49
C MET A 1 75.20 -28.46 -62.12
N SER A 2 75.66 -27.69 -61.23
CA SER A 2 75.33 -26.31 -60.87
C SER A 2 74.08 -26.11 -59.96
N SER A 3 74.42 -25.98 -58.70
CA SER A 3 73.72 -25.45 -57.57
C SER A 3 73.36 -23.96 -57.69
N THR A 4 72.15 -23.53 -57.33
CA THR A 4 71.90 -22.16 -56.94
C THR A 4 71.04 -22.20 -55.64
N GLN A 5 71.77 -21.92 -54.55
CA GLN A 5 71.14 -21.62 -53.25
C GLN A 5 70.49 -20.26 -53.31
N GLY A 6 69.21 -20.15 -53.20
CA GLY A 6 68.49 -18.86 -52.98
C GLY A 6 68.38 -18.57 -51.50
N ALA A 7 69.02 -17.44 -51.07
CA ALA A 7 69.00 -16.97 -49.71
C ALA A 7 67.60 -16.53 -49.28
N LEU A 8 67.05 -17.14 -48.23
CA LEU A 8 65.84 -16.69 -47.52
C LEU A 8 66.22 -15.48 -46.64
N VAL A 9 65.82 -14.28 -47.08
CA VAL A 9 65.81 -13.06 -46.25
C VAL A 9 64.73 -13.18 -45.19
N GLY A 10 65.18 -13.34 -43.95
CA GLY A 10 64.26 -13.39 -42.80
C GLY A 10 63.71 -11.93 -42.52
N VAL A 11 62.45 -11.79 -42.83
CA VAL A 11 61.70 -10.55 -42.42
C VAL A 11 61.27 -10.83 -40.98
N GLY A 12 61.95 -10.21 -40.03
CA GLY A 12 61.51 -10.26 -38.61
C GLY A 12 60.18 -9.51 -38.42
N PRO A 13 59.36 -9.97 -37.46
CA PRO A 13 58.06 -9.35 -37.21
C PRO A 13 58.22 -7.87 -36.81
N PRO A 14 57.29 -6.97 -37.23
CA PRO A 14 57.36 -5.56 -36.91
C PRO A 14 57.23 -5.38 -35.38
N ARG A 15 58.25 -4.75 -34.78
CA ARG A 15 58.22 -4.35 -33.37
C ARG A 15 57.26 -3.17 -33.22
N PHE A 16 55.99 -3.46 -32.82
CA PHE A 16 55.08 -2.42 -32.37
C PHE A 16 55.58 -1.86 -31.04
N SER A 17 56.14 -0.65 -31.08
CA SER A 17 56.46 0.14 -29.92
C SER A 17 55.12 0.63 -29.31
N ILE A 18 54.65 -0.06 -28.30
CA ILE A 18 53.54 0.44 -27.48
C ILE A 18 54.09 1.64 -26.69
N LYS A 19 53.84 2.85 -27.20
CA LYS A 19 54.01 4.06 -26.40
C LYS A 19 53.14 3.87 -25.15
N ARG A 20 53.76 3.73 -23.98
CA ARG A 20 53.08 3.75 -22.71
C ARG A 20 52.21 5.02 -22.67
N ALA A 21 50.93 4.86 -22.66
CA ALA A 21 49.99 5.95 -22.43
C ALA A 21 50.43 6.67 -21.15
N GLY A 22 50.64 7.97 -21.23
CA GLY A 22 50.93 8.78 -20.06
C GLY A 22 49.85 8.59 -18.98
N PRO A 23 50.15 8.89 -17.71
CA PRO A 23 49.17 8.75 -16.65
C PRO A 23 47.88 9.52 -17.04
N PRO A 24 46.70 8.93 -16.79
CA PRO A 24 45.46 9.56 -17.17
C PRO A 24 45.41 10.97 -16.54
N PRO A 25 44.86 11.96 -17.24
CA PRO A 25 44.75 13.32 -16.72
C PRO A 25 44.06 13.25 -15.37
N LYS A 26 44.68 13.78 -14.31
CA LYS A 26 44.08 13.94 -13.01
C LYS A 26 42.79 14.69 -13.22
N HIS A 27 41.64 14.01 -13.13
CA HIS A 27 40.31 14.64 -13.13
C HIS A 27 40.33 15.65 -12.00
N ARG A 28 40.64 16.89 -12.33
CA ARG A 28 40.47 18.05 -11.45
C ARG A 28 39.00 17.97 -11.01
N SER A 29 38.76 17.79 -9.73
CA SER A 29 37.45 17.49 -9.18
C SER A 29 36.47 18.56 -9.61
N LEU A 30 35.64 18.26 -10.61
CA LEU A 30 34.44 19.02 -10.96
C LEU A 30 33.41 18.93 -9.85
N ARG A 31 33.67 18.08 -8.85
CA ARG A 31 32.79 17.84 -7.68
C ARG A 31 32.28 19.11 -6.99
N GLY A 32 33.08 20.16 -6.93
CA GLY A 32 32.66 21.41 -6.27
C GLY A 32 31.67 22.23 -7.10
N VAL A 33 31.78 22.23 -8.42
CA VAL A 33 30.88 22.96 -9.33
C VAL A 33 29.61 22.16 -9.55
N GLU A 34 29.73 20.86 -9.77
CA GLU A 34 28.59 19.95 -9.92
C GLU A 34 27.70 19.94 -8.65
N ASN A 35 28.33 19.91 -7.47
CA ASN A 35 27.56 19.95 -6.20
C ASN A 35 26.83 21.29 -6.02
N ARG A 36 27.38 22.42 -6.45
CA ARG A 36 26.71 23.72 -6.36
C ARG A 36 25.51 23.81 -7.30
N TRP A 37 25.62 23.30 -8.51
CA TRP A 37 24.49 23.22 -9.45
C TRP A 37 23.45 22.22 -8.99
N ALA A 38 23.85 21.04 -8.52
CA ALA A 38 22.95 20.06 -7.94
C ALA A 38 22.16 20.65 -6.74
N LEU A 39 22.85 21.39 -5.86
CA LEU A 39 22.19 22.07 -4.74
C LEU A 39 21.23 23.16 -5.22
N ALA A 40 21.62 23.95 -6.25
CA ALA A 40 20.76 24.99 -6.81
C ALA A 40 19.48 24.43 -7.44
N PHE A 41 19.53 23.26 -8.08
CA PHE A 41 18.35 22.59 -8.64
C PHE A 41 17.47 21.90 -7.57
N VAL A 42 18.08 21.38 -6.50
CA VAL A 42 17.32 20.73 -5.41
C VAL A 42 16.75 21.73 -4.41
N ALA A 43 17.42 22.89 -4.24
CA ALA A 43 17.03 23.89 -3.23
C ALA A 43 15.57 24.37 -3.33
N PRO A 44 15.00 24.72 -4.50
CA PRO A 44 13.62 25.17 -4.57
C PRO A 44 12.64 24.04 -4.19
N TYR A 45 12.89 22.80 -4.62
CA TYR A 45 12.10 21.65 -4.20
C TYR A 45 12.21 21.40 -2.68
N ALA A 46 13.44 21.41 -2.15
CA ALA A 46 13.68 21.23 -0.72
C ALA A 46 13.02 22.34 0.11
N ALA A 47 13.08 23.58 -0.36
CA ALA A 47 12.41 24.72 0.32
C ALA A 47 10.89 24.52 0.38
N VAL A 48 10.26 24.16 -0.74
CA VAL A 48 8.82 23.85 -0.78
C VAL A 48 8.51 22.67 0.14
N PHE A 49 9.28 21.57 0.06
CA PHE A 49 9.08 20.39 0.90
C PHE A 49 9.21 20.71 2.40
N VAL A 50 10.24 21.45 2.80
CA VAL A 50 10.45 21.84 4.20
C VAL A 50 9.31 22.76 4.68
N THR A 51 8.90 23.74 3.87
CA THR A 51 7.87 24.70 4.27
C THR A 51 6.48 24.06 4.35
N PHE A 52 6.10 23.21 3.40
CA PHE A 52 4.74 22.70 3.29
C PHE A 52 4.54 21.28 3.85
N VAL A 53 5.62 20.53 4.09
CA VAL A 53 5.55 19.18 4.65
C VAL A 53 6.21 19.12 6.01
N VAL A 54 7.51 19.44 6.09
CA VAL A 54 8.27 19.24 7.34
C VAL A 54 7.78 20.19 8.43
N TYR A 55 7.61 21.47 8.13
CA TYR A 55 7.18 22.46 9.11
C TYR A 55 5.77 22.17 9.68
N PRO A 56 4.71 21.94 8.87
CA PRO A 56 3.39 21.62 9.41
C PRO A 56 3.37 20.32 10.23
N VAL A 57 4.09 19.27 9.78
CA VAL A 57 4.19 18.02 10.51
C VAL A 57 4.91 18.21 11.86
N ALA A 58 6.05 18.91 11.87
CA ALA A 58 6.78 19.20 13.11
C ALA A 58 5.95 20.04 14.07
N TYR A 59 5.25 21.06 13.56
CA TYR A 59 4.34 21.89 14.35
C TYR A 59 3.18 21.07 14.93
N ALA A 60 2.55 20.21 14.12
CA ALA A 60 1.49 19.33 14.60
C ALA A 60 1.98 18.40 15.71
N LEU A 61 3.14 17.75 15.51
CA LEU A 61 3.74 16.89 16.53
C LEU A 61 4.04 17.66 17.83
N TRP A 62 4.59 18.86 17.72
CA TRP A 62 4.83 19.71 18.89
C TRP A 62 3.52 20.09 19.61
N LEU A 63 2.45 20.39 18.85
CA LEU A 63 1.14 20.77 19.39
C LEU A 63 0.49 19.60 20.15
N GLY A 64 0.55 18.39 19.61
CA GLY A 64 -0.08 17.18 20.16
C GLY A 64 0.73 16.45 21.20
N ALA A 65 2.04 16.75 21.37
CA ALA A 65 2.94 15.98 22.23
C ALA A 65 2.79 16.25 23.75
N ARG A 66 1.81 17.06 24.18
CA ARG A 66 1.63 17.41 25.60
C ARG A 66 1.01 16.24 26.38
N PRO A 67 1.63 15.77 27.49
CA PRO A 67 1.10 14.62 28.25
C PRO A 67 -0.34 14.82 28.77
N SER A 68 -0.74 16.04 29.08
CA SER A 68 -2.08 16.37 29.56
C SER A 68 -3.17 16.03 28.54
N LEU A 69 -2.87 16.12 27.24
CA LEU A 69 -3.81 15.78 26.16
C LEU A 69 -4.11 14.27 26.11
N PHE A 70 -3.11 13.43 26.41
CA PHE A 70 -3.33 11.99 26.45
C PHE A 70 -4.16 11.56 27.66
N VAL A 71 -4.05 12.28 28.79
CA VAL A 71 -4.92 12.06 29.96
C VAL A 71 -6.36 12.48 29.61
N GLU A 72 -6.56 13.63 28.95
CA GLU A 72 -7.86 14.07 28.45
C GLU A 72 -8.46 13.05 27.48
N LEU A 73 -7.69 12.55 26.51
CA LEU A 73 -8.11 11.52 25.56
C LEU A 73 -8.58 10.23 26.24
N ILE A 74 -7.77 9.69 27.18
CA ILE A 74 -8.11 8.42 27.85
C ILE A 74 -9.40 8.57 28.69
N SER A 75 -9.67 9.77 29.19
CA SER A 75 -10.88 10.08 29.94
C SER A 75 -12.11 10.32 29.06
N ASP A 76 -11.92 10.48 27.75
CA ASP A 76 -13.02 10.70 26.80
C ASP A 76 -13.69 9.37 26.44
N PRO A 77 -15.02 9.22 26.61
CA PRO A 77 -15.75 8.00 26.30
C PRO A 77 -15.69 7.60 24.81
N LEU A 78 -15.40 8.52 23.89
CA LEU A 78 -15.28 8.25 22.45
C LEU A 78 -13.94 7.63 22.08
N TYR A 79 -12.89 7.85 22.88
CA TYR A 79 -11.53 7.49 22.50
C TYR A 79 -11.30 5.98 22.44
N LEU A 80 -11.59 5.25 23.49
CA LEU A 80 -11.37 3.80 23.54
C LEU A 80 -12.18 3.03 22.48
N PRO A 81 -13.50 3.30 22.29
CA PRO A 81 -14.23 2.74 21.15
C PRO A 81 -13.57 3.02 19.80
N THR A 82 -13.05 4.23 19.58
CA THR A 82 -12.39 4.62 18.33
C THR A 82 -11.10 3.85 18.10
N VAL A 83 -10.28 3.65 19.12
CA VAL A 83 -9.07 2.81 19.01
C VAL A 83 -9.45 1.39 18.60
N VAL A 84 -10.46 0.80 19.24
CA VAL A 84 -10.98 -0.54 18.90
C VAL A 84 -11.47 -0.58 17.45
N ASN A 85 -12.27 0.40 17.01
CA ASN A 85 -12.74 0.49 15.62
C ASN A 85 -11.57 0.56 14.64
N THR A 86 -10.53 1.36 14.95
CA THR A 86 -9.34 1.48 14.11
C THR A 86 -8.60 0.16 13.97
N LEU A 87 -8.44 -0.57 15.08
CA LEU A 87 -7.82 -1.89 15.05
C LEU A 87 -8.63 -2.90 14.22
N PHE A 88 -9.96 -2.89 14.32
CA PHE A 88 -10.83 -3.73 13.49
C PHE A 88 -10.79 -3.31 12.03
N PHE A 89 -10.90 -2.01 11.75
CA PHE A 89 -10.85 -1.47 10.40
C PHE A 89 -9.55 -1.82 9.68
N VAL A 90 -8.41 -1.58 10.32
CA VAL A 90 -7.09 -1.91 9.77
C VAL A 90 -6.87 -3.41 9.77
N GLY A 91 -7.13 -4.10 10.88
CA GLY A 91 -6.88 -5.53 11.04
C GLY A 91 -7.68 -6.39 10.06
N ILE A 92 -8.98 -6.16 9.95
CA ILE A 92 -9.85 -6.92 9.04
C ILE A 92 -9.73 -6.35 7.62
N GLY A 93 -9.89 -5.03 7.46
CA GLY A 93 -9.90 -4.39 6.15
C GLY A 93 -8.65 -4.68 5.33
N VAL A 94 -7.46 -4.50 5.91
CA VAL A 94 -6.19 -4.76 5.22
C VAL A 94 -6.01 -6.25 4.92
N ASN A 95 -6.14 -7.12 5.92
CA ASN A 95 -5.86 -8.55 5.73
C ASN A 95 -6.83 -9.20 4.75
N VAL A 96 -8.14 -8.89 4.83
CA VAL A 96 -9.12 -9.41 3.88
C VAL A 96 -8.86 -8.88 2.47
N THR A 97 -8.57 -7.58 2.31
CA THR A 97 -8.24 -6.99 1.00
C THR A 97 -7.02 -7.68 0.39
N MET A 98 -5.93 -7.84 1.14
CA MET A 98 -4.69 -8.43 0.63
C MET A 98 -4.86 -9.91 0.28
N PHE A 99 -5.47 -10.68 1.17
CA PHE A 99 -5.66 -12.11 0.94
C PHE A 99 -6.63 -12.38 -0.22
N ALA A 100 -7.77 -11.68 -0.27
CA ALA A 100 -8.73 -11.79 -1.36
C ALA A 100 -8.13 -11.35 -2.70
N ALA A 101 -7.40 -10.24 -2.75
CA ALA A 101 -6.71 -9.77 -3.94
C ALA A 101 -5.68 -10.80 -4.45
N LEU A 102 -4.90 -11.40 -3.54
CA LEU A 102 -3.94 -12.46 -3.89
C LEU A 102 -4.65 -13.70 -4.45
N LEU A 103 -5.77 -14.13 -3.90
CA LEU A 103 -6.55 -15.26 -4.42
C LEU A 103 -7.15 -14.93 -5.79
N LEU A 104 -7.80 -13.78 -5.92
CA LEU A 104 -8.44 -13.34 -7.17
C LEU A 104 -7.42 -13.13 -8.29
N SER A 105 -6.18 -12.74 -8.00
CA SER A 105 -5.13 -12.65 -9.00
C SER A 105 -4.90 -13.99 -9.72
N GLY A 106 -5.02 -15.12 -9.01
CA GLY A 106 -4.93 -16.45 -9.62
C GLY A 106 -6.16 -16.84 -10.45
N PHE A 107 -7.34 -16.31 -10.08
CA PHE A 107 -8.55 -16.50 -10.88
C PHE A 107 -8.47 -15.76 -12.21
N PHE A 108 -8.09 -14.47 -12.20
CA PHE A 108 -8.02 -13.64 -13.39
C PHE A 108 -6.90 -14.03 -14.38
N LEU A 109 -5.89 -14.78 -13.94
CA LEU A 109 -4.85 -15.30 -14.83
C LEU A 109 -5.28 -16.54 -15.64
N ARG A 110 -6.46 -17.13 -15.38
CA ARG A 110 -6.94 -18.26 -16.16
C ARG A 110 -7.19 -17.86 -17.63
N PRO A 111 -6.78 -18.70 -18.62
CA PRO A 111 -6.83 -18.33 -20.04
C PRO A 111 -8.24 -18.46 -20.66
N ARG A 112 -9.26 -17.92 -19.98
CA ARG A 112 -10.67 -17.93 -20.43
C ARG A 112 -11.10 -16.54 -20.82
N ARG A 113 -11.70 -16.37 -22.00
CA ARG A 113 -12.12 -15.05 -22.52
C ARG A 113 -13.11 -14.33 -21.60
N TRP A 114 -14.08 -15.06 -21.06
CA TRP A 114 -15.09 -14.50 -20.15
C TRP A 114 -14.47 -13.98 -18.82
N ILE A 115 -13.40 -14.62 -18.31
CA ILE A 115 -12.70 -14.15 -17.12
C ILE A 115 -12.01 -12.80 -17.40
N ARG A 116 -11.42 -12.61 -18.58
CA ARG A 116 -10.85 -11.32 -18.98
C ARG A 116 -11.92 -10.24 -19.11
N LEU A 117 -13.11 -10.57 -19.62
CA LEU A 117 -14.23 -9.64 -19.65
C LEU A 117 -14.70 -9.23 -18.24
N LEU A 118 -14.72 -10.16 -17.28
CA LEU A 118 -15.07 -9.86 -15.89
C LEU A 118 -14.06 -8.94 -15.19
N LEU A 119 -12.81 -8.87 -15.67
CA LEU A 119 -11.81 -7.97 -15.09
C LEU A 119 -12.21 -6.50 -15.26
N VAL A 120 -12.89 -6.14 -16.35
CA VAL A 120 -13.31 -4.76 -16.62
C VAL A 120 -14.27 -4.23 -15.56
N PRO A 121 -15.46 -4.85 -15.33
CA PRO A 121 -16.36 -4.40 -14.26
C PRO A 121 -15.76 -4.56 -12.87
N TYR A 122 -14.87 -5.54 -12.65
CA TYR A 122 -14.17 -5.73 -11.39
C TYR A 122 -13.23 -4.55 -11.06
N LEU A 123 -12.66 -3.86 -12.05
CA LEU A 123 -11.80 -2.70 -11.85
C LEU A 123 -12.57 -1.39 -11.61
N LEU A 124 -13.86 -1.33 -11.92
CA LEU A 124 -14.67 -0.12 -11.75
C LEU A 124 -14.62 0.48 -10.34
N PRO A 125 -14.71 -0.30 -9.24
CA PRO A 125 -14.61 0.24 -7.90
C PRO A 125 -13.36 1.11 -7.69
N TRP A 126 -12.23 0.65 -8.18
CA TRP A 126 -10.97 1.40 -8.07
C TRP A 126 -10.93 2.62 -9.00
N ALA A 127 -11.51 2.53 -10.19
CA ALA A 127 -11.52 3.60 -11.19
C ALA A 127 -12.42 4.79 -10.78
N ILE A 128 -13.50 4.55 -10.03
CA ILE A 128 -14.41 5.60 -9.55
C ILE A 128 -13.70 6.44 -8.49
N ALA A 129 -13.88 7.77 -8.50
CA ALA A 129 -13.31 8.62 -7.47
C ALA A 129 -13.82 8.24 -6.06
N THR A 130 -12.92 8.25 -5.06
CA THR A 130 -13.20 7.70 -3.72
C THR A 130 -14.40 8.37 -3.04
N VAL A 131 -14.53 9.68 -3.17
CA VAL A 131 -15.66 10.43 -2.59
C VAL A 131 -17.00 9.94 -3.14
N GLN A 132 -17.13 9.84 -4.46
CA GLN A 132 -18.36 9.36 -5.09
C GLN A 132 -18.70 7.91 -4.69
N ALA A 133 -17.68 7.05 -4.63
CA ALA A 133 -17.85 5.68 -4.19
C ALA A 133 -18.38 5.61 -2.76
N CYS A 134 -17.77 6.33 -1.82
CA CYS A 134 -18.16 6.33 -0.41
C CYS A 134 -19.56 6.93 -0.19
N VAL A 135 -19.87 8.04 -0.87
CA VAL A 135 -21.23 8.65 -0.83
C VAL A 135 -22.27 7.69 -1.40
N SER A 136 -21.95 6.97 -2.49
CA SER A 136 -22.86 5.95 -3.03
C SER A 136 -23.09 4.82 -2.03
N PHE A 137 -22.06 4.36 -1.32
CA PHE A 137 -22.20 3.38 -0.24
C PHE A 137 -23.11 3.88 0.88
N HIS A 138 -22.96 5.14 1.30
CA HIS A 138 -23.86 5.75 2.29
C HIS A 138 -25.32 5.66 1.84
N TRP A 139 -25.62 6.12 0.63
CA TRP A 139 -26.99 6.10 0.08
C TRP A 139 -27.52 4.70 -0.16
N MET A 140 -26.68 3.72 -0.43
CA MET A 140 -27.08 2.32 -0.56
C MET A 140 -27.49 1.70 0.76
N LEU A 141 -26.85 2.14 1.87
CA LEU A 141 -27.01 1.56 3.21
C LEU A 141 -27.86 2.42 4.15
N ILE A 142 -28.33 3.59 3.70
CA ILE A 142 -29.15 4.45 4.54
C ILE A 142 -30.44 3.74 4.93
N ASP A 143 -30.78 3.81 6.22
CA ASP A 143 -31.87 3.07 6.82
C ASP A 143 -33.22 3.29 6.09
N GLN A 144 -33.96 2.21 5.85
CA GLN A 144 -35.32 2.17 5.30
C GLN A 144 -35.53 2.78 3.90
N ARG A 145 -34.56 3.56 3.38
CA ARG A 145 -34.63 4.22 2.05
C ARG A 145 -33.48 3.83 1.15
N GLY A 146 -32.54 3.04 1.66
CA GLY A 146 -31.37 2.60 0.91
C GLY A 146 -31.71 1.58 -0.17
N LEU A 147 -30.88 1.55 -1.21
CA LEU A 147 -31.04 0.59 -2.31
C LEU A 147 -31.02 -0.86 -1.80
N LEU A 148 -30.19 -1.16 -0.79
CA LEU A 148 -30.06 -2.51 -0.24
C LEU A 148 -31.34 -2.94 0.49
N ASP A 149 -31.90 -2.07 1.32
CA ASP A 149 -33.15 -2.34 2.04
C ASP A 149 -34.31 -2.48 1.07
N GLY A 150 -34.38 -1.60 0.03
CA GLY A 150 -35.39 -1.72 -1.02
C GLY A 150 -35.29 -3.03 -1.79
N LEU A 151 -34.10 -3.53 -2.09
CA LEU A 151 -33.90 -4.82 -2.75
C LEU A 151 -34.26 -6.00 -1.82
N LEU A 152 -33.87 -5.95 -0.56
CA LEU A 152 -34.22 -7.01 0.43
C LEU A 152 -35.75 -7.10 0.63
N SER A 153 -36.41 -5.96 0.78
CA SER A 153 -37.88 -5.90 0.91
C SER A 153 -38.57 -6.39 -0.35
N ALA A 154 -38.15 -5.97 -1.54
CA ALA A 154 -38.77 -6.35 -2.81
C ALA A 154 -38.58 -7.83 -3.19
N LEU A 155 -37.41 -8.42 -2.86
CA LEU A 155 -37.09 -9.80 -3.26
C LEU A 155 -37.41 -10.85 -2.19
N PHE A 156 -37.33 -10.48 -0.92
CA PHE A 156 -37.39 -11.42 0.19
C PHE A 156 -38.46 -11.05 1.25
N GLU A 157 -39.14 -9.89 1.10
CA GLU A 157 -40.08 -9.36 2.09
C GLU A 157 -39.47 -9.21 3.49
N ILE A 158 -38.16 -8.90 3.55
CA ILE A 158 -37.40 -8.74 4.80
C ILE A 158 -36.97 -7.29 4.92
N ASP A 159 -37.22 -6.69 6.09
CA ASP A 159 -36.64 -5.39 6.43
C ASP A 159 -35.12 -5.53 6.62
N GLY A 160 -34.35 -4.66 5.94
CA GLY A 160 -32.91 -4.65 6.07
C GLY A 160 -32.43 -4.21 7.46
N PRO A 161 -31.18 -4.51 7.83
CA PRO A 161 -30.64 -4.09 9.10
C PRO A 161 -30.43 -2.57 9.11
N LEU A 162 -30.67 -1.92 10.23
CA LEU A 162 -30.39 -0.49 10.44
C LEU A 162 -28.87 -0.26 10.55
N TRP A 163 -28.21 -0.12 9.41
CA TRP A 163 -26.75 -0.11 9.29
C TRP A 163 -26.08 0.94 10.17
N PHE A 164 -26.64 2.13 10.23
CA PHE A 164 -26.06 3.27 10.95
C PHE A 164 -26.64 3.47 12.36
N ASN A 165 -27.55 2.60 12.81
CA ASN A 165 -28.10 2.60 14.18
C ASN A 165 -27.33 1.63 15.11
N HIS A 166 -26.42 0.83 14.57
CA HIS A 166 -25.59 -0.09 15.34
C HIS A 166 -24.12 0.11 15.03
N ARG A 167 -23.31 0.37 16.06
CA ARG A 167 -21.87 0.63 15.93
C ARG A 167 -21.16 -0.38 15.04
N TRP A 168 -21.33 -1.67 15.31
CA TRP A 168 -20.61 -2.72 14.59
C TRP A 168 -21.08 -2.89 13.14
N LEU A 169 -22.33 -2.60 12.83
CA LEU A 169 -22.82 -2.58 11.45
C LEU A 169 -22.21 -1.38 10.69
N ALA A 170 -22.14 -0.21 11.31
CA ALA A 170 -21.53 0.97 10.72
C ALA A 170 -20.02 0.77 10.48
N VAL A 171 -19.30 0.19 11.45
CA VAL A 171 -17.86 -0.16 11.28
C VAL A 171 -17.71 -1.24 10.19
N GLY A 172 -18.59 -2.24 10.15
CA GLY A 172 -18.63 -3.26 9.10
C GLY A 172 -18.87 -2.67 7.72
N ALA A 173 -19.79 -1.72 7.58
CA ALA A 173 -20.05 -1.00 6.33
C ALA A 173 -18.80 -0.25 5.83
N ASN A 174 -18.09 0.44 6.74
CA ASN A 174 -16.83 1.11 6.42
C ASN A 174 -15.76 0.11 5.92
N ILE A 175 -15.63 -1.04 6.60
CA ILE A 175 -14.68 -2.10 6.22
C ILE A 175 -15.03 -2.69 4.86
N ILE A 176 -16.29 -2.96 4.59
CA ILE A 176 -16.78 -3.50 3.31
C ILE A 176 -16.51 -2.50 2.18
N ALA A 177 -16.81 -1.22 2.40
CA ALA A 177 -16.54 -0.15 1.43
C ALA A 177 -15.04 -0.03 1.12
N PHE A 178 -14.18 -0.10 2.14
CA PHE A 178 -12.72 -0.10 1.98
C PHE A 178 -12.23 -1.30 1.17
N ILE A 179 -12.66 -2.52 1.52
CA ILE A 179 -12.28 -3.76 0.81
C ILE A 179 -12.72 -3.67 -0.64
N TRP A 180 -13.98 -3.34 -0.90
CA TRP A 180 -14.55 -3.22 -2.24
C TRP A 180 -13.79 -2.22 -3.11
N LYS A 181 -13.40 -1.08 -2.52
CA LYS A 181 -12.67 -0.01 -3.19
C LYS A 181 -11.25 -0.40 -3.59
N TRP A 182 -10.50 -1.02 -2.67
CA TRP A 182 -9.05 -1.21 -2.82
C TRP A 182 -8.65 -2.60 -3.32
N MET A 183 -9.50 -3.62 -3.16
CA MET A 183 -9.21 -4.98 -3.58
C MET A 183 -8.86 -5.11 -5.07
N PRO A 184 -9.54 -4.43 -6.03
CA PRO A 184 -9.19 -4.53 -7.44
C PRO A 184 -7.79 -4.03 -7.77
N PHE A 185 -7.36 -2.92 -7.17
CA PHE A 185 -6.02 -2.36 -7.35
C PHE A 185 -4.94 -3.38 -6.96
N TRP A 186 -5.05 -3.94 -5.76
CA TRP A 186 -4.09 -4.93 -5.27
C TRP A 186 -4.13 -6.24 -6.08
N THR A 187 -5.28 -6.61 -6.60
CA THR A 187 -5.41 -7.77 -7.49
C THR A 187 -4.54 -7.60 -8.75
N VAL A 188 -4.54 -6.42 -9.36
CA VAL A 188 -3.70 -6.12 -10.53
C VAL A 188 -2.21 -6.21 -10.18
N ILE A 189 -1.81 -5.68 -9.03
CA ILE A 189 -0.42 -5.78 -8.56
C ILE A 189 -0.01 -7.24 -8.37
N PHE A 190 -0.87 -8.07 -7.77
CA PHE A 190 -0.58 -9.51 -7.63
C PHE A 190 -0.64 -10.28 -8.95
N ILE A 191 -1.46 -9.87 -9.92
CA ILE A 191 -1.43 -10.41 -11.28
C ILE A 191 -0.04 -10.15 -11.89
N ALA A 192 0.43 -8.91 -11.84
CA ALA A 192 1.74 -8.55 -12.36
C ALA A 192 2.86 -9.37 -11.67
N GLY A 193 2.82 -9.46 -10.32
CA GLY A 193 3.77 -10.28 -9.58
C GLY A 193 3.74 -11.76 -9.95
N ARG A 194 2.55 -12.35 -10.18
CA ARG A 194 2.46 -13.76 -10.65
C ARG A 194 3.03 -13.95 -12.05
N MET A 195 2.92 -12.97 -12.93
CA MET A 195 3.45 -13.03 -14.29
C MET A 195 4.98 -13.05 -14.33
N THR A 196 5.68 -12.61 -13.30
CA THR A 196 7.14 -12.68 -13.22
C THR A 196 7.66 -14.09 -12.86
N ILE A 197 6.80 -14.99 -12.35
CA ILE A 197 7.17 -16.34 -11.99
C ILE A 197 7.31 -17.19 -13.27
N PRO A 198 8.49 -17.78 -13.56
CA PRO A 198 8.69 -18.61 -14.73
C PRO A 198 7.75 -19.83 -14.75
N ARG A 199 7.19 -20.16 -15.91
CA ARG A 199 6.28 -21.30 -16.08
C ARG A 199 6.95 -22.62 -15.69
N ALA A 200 8.25 -22.76 -15.95
CA ALA A 200 9.02 -23.96 -15.59
C ALA A 200 8.90 -24.34 -14.11
N ILE A 201 8.77 -23.36 -13.21
CA ILE A 201 8.56 -23.61 -11.76
C ILE A 201 7.19 -24.28 -11.52
N TYR A 202 6.15 -23.80 -12.21
CA TYR A 202 4.82 -24.40 -12.10
C TYR A 202 4.74 -25.80 -12.74
N ASP A 203 5.49 -26.03 -13.85
CA ASP A 203 5.55 -27.31 -14.54
C ASP A 203 6.28 -28.34 -13.66
N ALA A 204 7.42 -27.98 -13.06
CA ALA A 204 8.14 -28.84 -12.11
C ALA A 204 7.25 -29.18 -10.89
N ALA A 205 6.59 -28.18 -10.28
CA ALA A 205 5.67 -28.43 -9.18
C ALA A 205 4.51 -29.37 -9.55
N SER A 206 4.07 -29.35 -10.80
CA SER A 206 3.02 -30.27 -11.31
C SER A 206 3.51 -31.67 -11.43
N VAL A 207 4.79 -31.90 -11.83
CA VAL A 207 5.44 -33.22 -11.85
C VAL A 207 5.55 -33.78 -10.43
N ASP A 208 5.86 -32.94 -9.44
CA ASP A 208 5.92 -33.31 -8.01
C ASP A 208 4.52 -33.49 -7.38
N GLY A 209 3.45 -33.45 -8.18
CA GLY A 209 2.07 -33.61 -7.72
C GLY A 209 1.48 -32.42 -6.94
N ALA A 210 2.13 -31.26 -6.96
CA ALA A 210 1.63 -30.04 -6.31
C ALA A 210 0.60 -29.36 -7.22
N THR A 211 -0.69 -29.58 -6.97
CA THR A 211 -1.82 -28.96 -7.68
C THR A 211 -2.71 -28.13 -6.76
N GLY A 212 -3.54 -27.25 -7.31
CA GLY A 212 -4.55 -26.50 -6.55
C GLY A 212 -4.00 -25.74 -5.35
N VAL A 213 -4.55 -25.99 -4.17
CA VAL A 213 -4.16 -25.33 -2.91
C VAL A 213 -2.71 -25.64 -2.53
N ARG A 214 -2.26 -26.88 -2.73
CA ARG A 214 -0.87 -27.30 -2.43
C ARG A 214 0.14 -26.47 -3.24
N ARG A 215 -0.11 -26.27 -4.53
CA ARG A 215 0.72 -25.40 -5.39
C ARG A 215 0.68 -23.95 -4.94
N PHE A 216 -0.49 -23.45 -4.51
CA PHE A 216 -0.60 -22.08 -3.99
C PHE A 216 0.26 -21.89 -2.74
N VAL A 217 0.13 -22.77 -1.75
CA VAL A 217 0.80 -22.61 -0.44
C VAL A 217 2.31 -22.84 -0.54
N HIS A 218 2.77 -23.82 -1.34
CA HIS A 218 4.18 -24.22 -1.36
C HIS A 218 5.00 -23.55 -2.50
N VAL A 219 4.35 -23.01 -3.52
CA VAL A 219 5.04 -22.40 -4.67
C VAL A 219 4.66 -20.93 -4.82
N THR A 220 3.37 -20.65 -5.08
CA THR A 220 2.96 -19.29 -5.45
C THR A 220 3.10 -18.31 -4.30
N PHE A 221 2.59 -18.64 -3.12
CA PHE A 221 2.62 -17.74 -1.96
C PHE A 221 4.05 -17.45 -1.47
N PRO A 222 4.95 -18.43 -1.32
CA PRO A 222 6.33 -18.16 -0.93
C PRO A 222 7.08 -17.24 -1.90
N LEU A 223 6.88 -17.42 -3.21
CA LEU A 223 7.51 -16.58 -4.23
C LEU A 223 6.97 -15.15 -4.26
N LEU A 224 5.70 -14.95 -3.91
CA LEU A 224 5.07 -13.63 -3.82
C LEU A 224 5.12 -13.01 -2.43
N ALA A 225 5.70 -13.68 -1.45
CA ALA A 225 5.60 -13.25 -0.06
C ALA A 225 6.24 -11.89 0.20
N ASN A 226 7.35 -11.55 -0.47
CA ASN A 226 7.96 -10.23 -0.35
C ASN A 226 7.03 -9.14 -0.92
N LEU A 227 6.46 -9.38 -2.11
CA LEU A 227 5.47 -8.49 -2.69
C LEU A 227 4.24 -8.34 -1.78
N TYR A 228 3.72 -9.46 -1.24
CA TYR A 228 2.60 -9.46 -0.31
C TYR A 228 2.88 -8.63 0.94
N LEU A 229 4.07 -8.76 1.54
CA LEU A 229 4.47 -8.00 2.73
C LEU A 229 4.57 -6.50 2.43
N ILE A 230 5.16 -6.12 1.29
CA ILE A 230 5.26 -4.70 0.87
C ILE A 230 3.87 -4.12 0.64
N CYS A 231 3.01 -4.82 -0.09
CA CYS A 231 1.63 -4.38 -0.34
C CYS A 231 0.83 -4.26 0.96
N THR A 232 0.99 -5.22 1.89
CA THR A 232 0.33 -5.18 3.21
C THR A 232 0.81 -3.98 4.03
N LEU A 233 2.11 -3.68 4.01
CA LEU A 233 2.66 -2.50 4.69
C LEU A 233 2.05 -1.21 4.14
N LEU A 234 2.06 -1.03 2.81
CA LEU A 234 1.50 0.16 2.16
C LEU A 234 0.00 0.31 2.47
N THR A 235 -0.75 -0.79 2.39
CA THR A 235 -2.19 -0.76 2.68
C THR A 235 -2.47 -0.44 4.14
N THR A 236 -1.64 -0.93 5.07
CA THR A 236 -1.76 -0.60 6.50
C THR A 236 -1.54 0.90 6.74
N LEU A 237 -0.52 1.50 6.09
CA LEU A 237 -0.28 2.94 6.16
C LEU A 237 -1.48 3.74 5.63
N TRP A 238 -2.04 3.33 4.48
CA TRP A 238 -3.21 3.99 3.90
C TRP A 238 -4.46 3.83 4.77
N ALA A 239 -4.70 2.64 5.32
CA ALA A 239 -5.87 2.36 6.15
C ALA A 239 -5.84 3.13 7.49
N LEU A 240 -4.67 3.30 8.11
CA LEU A 240 -4.53 4.10 9.35
C LEU A 240 -4.83 5.59 9.11
N GLY A 241 -4.53 6.10 7.91
CA GLY A 241 -4.82 7.48 7.51
C GLY A 241 -6.15 7.66 6.78
N ASP A 242 -6.95 6.60 6.61
CA ASP A 242 -8.20 6.68 5.85
C ASP A 242 -9.29 7.44 6.64
N PHE A 243 -9.39 8.71 6.33
CA PHE A 243 -10.46 9.59 6.77
C PHE A 243 -11.71 9.43 5.91
N THR A 244 -11.51 9.38 4.58
CA THR A 244 -12.60 9.55 3.60
C THR A 244 -13.63 8.44 3.68
N THR A 245 -13.20 7.19 3.79
CA THR A 245 -14.14 6.05 3.82
C THR A 245 -15.04 6.13 5.03
N THR A 246 -14.48 6.24 6.23
CA THR A 246 -15.28 6.27 7.46
C THR A 246 -16.14 7.53 7.57
N TYR A 247 -15.61 8.70 7.17
CA TYR A 247 -16.33 9.95 7.26
C TYR A 247 -17.54 10.01 6.31
N LEU A 248 -17.39 9.54 5.09
CA LEU A 248 -18.43 9.62 4.07
C LEU A 248 -19.40 8.43 4.06
N VAL A 249 -19.01 7.25 4.56
CA VAL A 249 -19.91 6.08 4.63
C VAL A 249 -20.76 6.12 5.88
N SER A 250 -20.15 6.18 7.07
CA SER A 250 -20.90 6.15 8.33
C SER A 250 -21.02 7.49 9.05
N GLY A 251 -20.12 8.44 8.76
CA GLY A 251 -20.10 9.75 9.45
C GLY A 251 -19.90 9.66 10.97
N GLY A 252 -19.38 8.54 11.48
CA GLY A 252 -19.29 8.28 12.92
C GLY A 252 -20.58 7.72 13.55
N ALA A 253 -21.64 7.50 12.78
CA ALA A 253 -22.92 6.97 13.29
C ALA A 253 -22.78 5.58 13.94
N PRO A 254 -23.61 5.24 14.92
CA PRO A 254 -24.50 6.10 15.70
C PRO A 254 -23.73 6.88 16.76
N ALA A 255 -24.17 8.09 17.07
CA ALA A 255 -23.67 8.91 18.19
C ALA A 255 -22.12 8.95 18.29
N LEU A 256 -21.42 9.15 17.17
CA LEU A 256 -19.95 9.22 17.04
C LEU A 256 -19.21 7.91 17.40
N SER A 257 -19.92 6.80 17.59
CA SER A 257 -19.33 5.55 18.08
C SER A 257 -18.57 4.74 17.02
N SER A 258 -18.77 5.00 15.72
CA SER A 258 -18.07 4.29 14.62
C SER A 258 -16.85 5.05 14.07
N HIS A 259 -16.40 6.10 14.73
CA HIS A 259 -15.17 6.79 14.34
C HIS A 259 -13.95 5.87 14.36
N VAL A 260 -13.00 6.13 13.47
CA VAL A 260 -11.61 5.67 13.54
C VAL A 260 -10.73 6.85 13.97
N LEU A 261 -9.47 6.61 14.34
CA LEU A 261 -8.57 7.67 14.84
C LEU A 261 -8.48 8.87 13.89
N ALA A 262 -8.48 8.62 12.56
CA ALA A 262 -8.44 9.69 11.57
C ALA A 262 -9.67 10.61 11.64
N THR A 263 -10.86 10.05 11.75
CA THR A 263 -12.11 10.81 11.82
C THR A 263 -12.36 11.42 13.20
N LEU A 264 -11.93 10.77 14.29
CA LEU A 264 -11.98 11.33 15.63
C LEU A 264 -11.02 12.53 15.77
N GLY A 265 -9.82 12.41 15.21
CA GLY A 265 -8.86 13.52 15.16
C GLY A 265 -9.43 14.75 14.44
N PHE A 266 -10.12 14.52 13.32
CA PHE A 266 -10.83 15.58 12.61
C PHE A 266 -11.96 16.18 13.46
N HIS A 267 -12.80 15.35 14.09
CA HIS A 267 -13.88 15.78 14.96
C HIS A 267 -13.37 16.69 16.09
N TYR A 268 -12.30 16.30 16.78
CA TYR A 268 -11.72 17.17 17.81
C TYR A 268 -11.16 18.47 17.23
N ALA A 269 -10.46 18.41 16.11
CA ALA A 269 -9.78 19.57 15.57
C ALA A 269 -10.75 20.63 15.00
N PHE A 270 -11.81 20.18 14.29
CA PHE A 270 -12.67 21.07 13.52
C PHE A 270 -14.07 21.22 14.11
N ASP A 271 -14.70 20.13 14.59
CA ASP A 271 -16.07 20.22 15.11
C ASP A 271 -16.10 20.73 16.56
N THR A 272 -15.08 20.39 17.38
CA THR A 272 -14.98 20.86 18.77
C THR A 272 -13.94 21.97 18.98
N ALA A 273 -13.26 22.42 17.91
CA ALA A 273 -12.23 23.46 17.94
C ALA A 273 -11.07 23.18 18.91
N LYS A 274 -10.69 21.89 19.08
CA LYS A 274 -9.57 21.43 19.92
C LYS A 274 -8.47 20.81 19.05
N PRO A 275 -7.73 21.57 18.21
CA PRO A 275 -6.77 20.99 17.26
C PRO A 275 -5.63 20.23 17.95
N ALA A 276 -5.20 20.65 19.13
CA ALA A 276 -4.17 19.93 19.88
C ALA A 276 -4.63 18.53 20.29
N LEU A 277 -5.89 18.39 20.73
CA LEU A 277 -6.48 17.10 21.10
C LEU A 277 -6.66 16.21 19.87
N GLY A 278 -7.09 16.81 18.74
CA GLY A 278 -7.21 16.09 17.46
C GLY A 278 -5.88 15.50 16.99
N VAL A 279 -4.80 16.28 17.06
CA VAL A 279 -3.46 15.80 16.72
C VAL A 279 -3.00 14.73 17.72
N ALA A 280 -3.21 14.92 19.03
CA ALA A 280 -2.87 13.90 20.02
C ALA A 280 -3.59 12.57 19.76
N ALA A 281 -4.89 12.60 19.39
CA ALA A 281 -5.64 11.42 19.00
C ALA A 281 -5.00 10.69 17.79
N MET A 282 -4.60 11.44 16.75
CA MET A 282 -3.90 10.88 15.59
C MET A 282 -2.54 10.28 15.96
N MET A 283 -1.80 10.91 16.87
CA MET A 283 -0.50 10.41 17.33
C MET A 283 -0.60 9.05 18.03
N THR A 284 -1.74 8.70 18.62
CA THR A 284 -1.95 7.37 19.22
C THR A 284 -1.99 6.22 18.21
N SER A 285 -2.06 6.51 16.90
CA SER A 285 -1.84 5.50 15.86
C SER A 285 -0.37 5.04 15.75
N LEU A 286 0.60 5.88 16.14
CA LEU A 286 2.03 5.59 16.00
C LEU A 286 2.50 4.37 16.82
N PRO A 287 2.09 4.16 18.09
CA PRO A 287 2.42 2.95 18.84
C PRO A 287 1.93 1.66 18.19
N VAL A 288 0.89 1.70 17.38
CA VAL A 288 0.42 0.56 16.60
C VAL A 288 1.19 0.44 15.27
N LEU A 289 1.38 1.56 14.59
CA LEU A 289 2.03 1.61 13.29
C LEU A 289 3.51 1.18 13.37
N ILE A 290 4.28 1.74 14.30
CA ILE A 290 5.73 1.52 14.39
C ILE A 290 6.09 0.03 14.55
N PRO A 291 5.50 -0.73 15.48
CA PRO A 291 5.76 -2.17 15.59
C PRO A 291 5.39 -2.95 14.32
N VAL A 292 4.26 -2.63 13.69
CA VAL A 292 3.83 -3.28 12.44
C VAL A 292 4.86 -3.05 11.33
N VAL A 293 5.30 -1.80 11.15
CA VAL A 293 6.35 -1.45 10.18
C VAL A 293 7.65 -2.20 10.48
N ILE A 294 8.12 -2.19 11.73
CA ILE A 294 9.36 -2.87 12.12
C ILE A 294 9.27 -4.38 11.87
N VAL A 295 8.15 -5.02 12.23
CA VAL A 295 7.98 -6.47 12.04
C VAL A 295 7.96 -6.82 10.55
N LEU A 296 7.23 -6.06 9.73
CA LEU A 296 7.16 -6.30 8.29
C LEU A 296 8.51 -6.05 7.61
N MET A 297 9.21 -4.97 7.96
CA MET A 297 10.56 -4.66 7.43
C MET A 297 11.58 -5.73 7.80
N ARG A 298 11.59 -6.20 9.04
CA ARG A 298 12.48 -7.31 9.47
C ARG A 298 12.20 -8.59 8.70
N ARG A 299 10.94 -8.92 8.45
CA ARG A 299 10.58 -10.10 7.65
C ARG A 299 11.02 -9.99 6.19
N LEU A 300 11.00 -8.78 5.60
CA LEU A 300 11.52 -8.53 4.27
C LEU A 300 13.04 -8.76 4.20
N GLN A 301 13.81 -8.19 5.14
CA GLN A 301 15.27 -8.32 5.17
C GLN A 301 15.74 -9.77 5.34
N VAL A 302 15.09 -10.55 6.21
CA VAL A 302 15.44 -11.97 6.41
C VAL A 302 15.24 -12.79 5.14
N ARG A 303 14.29 -12.45 4.29
CA ARG A 303 14.01 -13.18 3.04
C ARG A 303 14.93 -12.79 1.88
N GLU A 304 15.45 -11.56 1.84
CA GLU A 304 16.44 -11.15 0.84
C GLU A 304 17.79 -11.86 1.02
N VAL A 305 18.15 -12.25 2.24
CA VAL A 305 19.38 -12.98 2.54
C VAL A 305 19.31 -14.47 2.19
N GLN A 306 18.09 -15.00 1.95
CA GLN A 306 17.87 -16.43 1.65
C GLN A 306 17.69 -16.73 0.14
N LEU A 307 17.70 -15.73 -0.74
CA LEU A 307 17.67 -15.82 -2.19
C LEU A 307 19.03 -15.53 -2.79
#